data_ca68722cd941e7028f36ad0b02191e62
#
_entry.id   ca68722cd941e7028f36ad0b02191e62
#
_cell.length_a   1.000
_cell.length_b   1.000
_cell.length_c   1.000
_cell.angle_alpha   90.00
_cell.angle_beta   90.00
_cell.angle_gamma   90.00
#
_symmetry.space_group_name_H-M   'P 1'
#
loop_
_entity.id
_entity.type
_entity.pdbx_description
1 polymer ?
#
loop_
_entity_poly.entity_id
_entity_poly.type
_entity_poly.pdbx_seq_one_letter_code
_entity_poly.pdbx_strand_id
1 'polypeptide(L)'
;MAYEFIDYEKKGRVAYVTITRPERLNALHPPANKELYEAFIDFKEDDDVWIAIVTGTGNKAFSAGNDLRYTAENWGEREKFTIRAPFGGITSGYECYKPIIAAVNGYALGGGLELAMACDIIVMADHAEIGLPEPRVGLIAGAGGVHRLPRHIPLKRAMGMMLTAKRISAQEAYELGLANEVVPLDQLMETAERWAAEILEAAPLSVRASKQMAYEGLGWPLQNAFDRKYSEEGNFLISDDRREGPLAFSEKRPPNWTAS
;
A
#
# COMPACT_ATOMS: atom_id res chain seq x y z
N MET A 1 18.39 -9.73 5.46
CA MET A 1 19.23 -8.53 5.74
C MET A 1 18.76 -7.92 7.05
N ALA A 2 19.64 -7.33 7.86
CA ALA A 2 19.20 -6.60 9.04
C ALA A 2 18.91 -5.15 8.60
N TYR A 3 17.69 -4.69 8.76
CA TYR A 3 17.29 -3.31 8.52
C TYR A 3 17.38 -2.52 9.85
N GLU A 4 17.56 -1.21 9.77
CA GLU A 4 17.65 -0.32 10.94
C GLU A 4 16.31 0.38 11.23
N PHE A 5 15.54 0.67 10.17
CA PHE A 5 14.35 1.54 10.24
C PHE A 5 13.05 0.80 9.94
N ILE A 6 13.13 -0.48 9.60
CA ILE A 6 11.97 -1.34 9.39
C ILE A 6 12.22 -2.74 9.94
N ASP A 7 11.16 -3.45 10.29
CA ASP A 7 11.16 -4.89 10.42
C ASP A 7 10.53 -5.50 9.17
N TYR A 8 11.17 -6.54 8.62
CA TYR A 8 10.68 -7.27 7.46
C TYR A 8 10.71 -8.77 7.74
N GLU A 9 9.55 -9.39 7.75
CA GLU A 9 9.37 -10.80 8.06
C GLU A 9 8.45 -11.46 7.02
N LYS A 10 8.72 -12.72 6.68
CA LYS A 10 7.88 -13.55 5.82
C LYS A 10 7.31 -14.71 6.64
N LYS A 11 5.99 -14.89 6.63
CA LYS A 11 5.28 -15.97 7.27
C LYS A 11 4.33 -16.66 6.26
N GLY A 12 4.70 -17.84 5.83
CA GLY A 12 3.97 -18.51 4.75
C GLY A 12 3.94 -17.65 3.48
N ARG A 13 2.77 -17.36 2.97
CA ARG A 13 2.55 -16.55 1.76
C ARG A 13 2.45 -15.05 2.01
N VAL A 14 2.69 -14.58 3.24
CA VAL A 14 2.53 -13.16 3.63
C VAL A 14 3.86 -12.56 4.06
N ALA A 15 4.19 -11.39 3.49
CA ALA A 15 5.26 -10.51 3.96
C ALA A 15 4.70 -9.45 4.92
N TYR A 16 5.38 -9.22 6.02
CA TYR A 16 5.08 -8.16 6.98
C TYR A 16 6.17 -7.11 6.92
N VAL A 17 5.78 -5.86 6.67
CA VAL A 17 6.67 -4.70 6.60
C VAL A 17 6.26 -3.72 7.70
N THR A 18 7.08 -3.56 8.73
CA THR A 18 6.77 -2.67 9.86
C THR A 18 7.76 -1.52 9.92
N ILE A 19 7.27 -0.28 9.87
CA ILE A 19 8.11 0.91 10.06
C ILE A 19 8.45 1.04 11.55
N THR A 20 9.74 1.10 11.90
CA THR A 20 10.23 1.00 13.30
C THR A 20 10.89 2.27 13.81
N ARG A 21 10.24 3.44 13.62
CA ARG A 21 10.69 4.74 14.09
C ARG A 21 9.65 5.45 14.99
N PRO A 22 9.12 4.78 16.05
CA PRO A 22 7.99 5.31 16.83
C PRO A 22 8.30 6.63 17.53
N GLU A 23 9.56 6.90 17.90
CA GLU A 23 10.05 8.17 18.49
C GLU A 23 9.94 9.35 17.51
N ARG A 24 9.81 9.08 16.23
CA ARG A 24 9.57 10.03 15.14
C ARG A 24 8.20 9.89 14.52
N LEU A 25 7.23 9.25 15.21
CA LEU A 25 5.91 8.92 14.66
C LEU A 25 6.01 8.16 13.33
N ASN A 26 6.99 7.28 13.19
CA ASN A 26 7.27 6.51 11.99
C ASN A 26 7.47 7.39 10.73
N ALA A 27 7.99 8.62 10.91
CA ALA A 27 8.33 9.50 9.79
C ALA A 27 9.48 8.91 8.96
N LEU A 28 9.41 9.09 7.65
CA LEU A 28 10.31 8.49 6.68
C LEU A 28 11.37 9.51 6.23
N HIS A 29 12.62 9.11 6.33
CA HIS A 29 13.78 9.81 5.78
C HIS A 29 14.42 8.95 4.66
N PRO A 30 15.34 9.47 3.84
CA PRO A 30 15.90 8.74 2.72
C PRO A 30 16.41 7.33 3.04
N PRO A 31 17.15 7.07 4.14
CA PRO A 31 17.53 5.70 4.50
C PRO A 31 16.35 4.75 4.74
N ALA A 32 15.31 5.18 5.47
CA ALA A 32 14.11 4.37 5.68
C ALA A 32 13.34 4.11 4.38
N ASN A 33 13.25 5.09 3.47
CA ASN A 33 12.67 4.89 2.14
C ASN A 33 13.44 3.86 1.32
N LYS A 34 14.77 3.84 1.46
CA LYS A 34 15.62 2.84 0.78
C LYS A 34 15.35 1.44 1.31
N GLU A 35 15.29 1.26 2.63
CA GLU A 35 15.01 -0.04 3.26
C GLU A 35 13.63 -0.55 2.89
N LEU A 36 12.60 0.32 2.91
CA LEU A 36 11.26 -0.03 2.45
C LEU A 36 11.27 -0.48 0.99
N TYR A 37 11.97 0.25 0.12
CA TYR A 37 12.09 -0.12 -1.28
C TYR A 37 12.76 -1.48 -1.48
N GLU A 38 13.87 -1.74 -0.77
CA GLU A 38 14.57 -3.03 -0.81
C GLU A 38 13.67 -4.18 -0.33
N ALA A 39 12.91 -3.98 0.75
CA ALA A 39 11.96 -4.97 1.27
C ALA A 39 10.82 -5.24 0.27
N PHE A 40 10.28 -4.19 -0.37
CA PHE A 40 9.25 -4.36 -1.38
C PHE A 40 9.76 -4.96 -2.69
N ILE A 41 11.03 -4.75 -3.06
CA ILE A 41 11.65 -5.45 -4.20
C ILE A 41 11.78 -6.94 -3.87
N ASP A 42 12.30 -7.30 -2.69
CA ASP A 42 12.37 -8.69 -2.25
C ASP A 42 10.97 -9.36 -2.23
N PHE A 43 9.95 -8.65 -1.71
CA PHE A 43 8.56 -9.12 -1.78
C PHE A 43 8.08 -9.36 -3.21
N LYS A 44 8.37 -8.44 -4.12
CA LYS A 44 7.98 -8.53 -5.54
C LYS A 44 8.60 -9.75 -6.20
N GLU A 45 9.89 -10.01 -5.93
CA GLU A 45 10.70 -11.02 -6.59
C GLU A 45 10.56 -12.43 -5.98
N ASP A 46 10.05 -12.54 -4.76
CA ASP A 46 9.87 -13.83 -4.08
C ASP A 46 8.56 -14.50 -4.47
N ASP A 47 8.62 -15.52 -5.33
CA ASP A 47 7.44 -16.26 -5.82
C ASP A 47 6.68 -17.00 -4.72
N ASP A 48 7.31 -17.28 -3.58
CA ASP A 48 6.68 -17.92 -2.44
C ASP A 48 5.79 -16.97 -1.63
N VAL A 49 5.96 -15.67 -1.77
CA VAL A 49 5.19 -14.64 -1.05
C VAL A 49 4.21 -13.95 -1.99
N TRP A 50 2.93 -13.96 -1.63
CA TRP A 50 1.86 -13.50 -2.51
C TRP A 50 1.21 -12.20 -2.08
N ILE A 51 1.28 -11.85 -0.80
CA ILE A 51 0.64 -10.65 -0.22
C ILE A 51 1.62 -9.97 0.71
N ALA A 52 1.55 -8.65 0.83
CA ALA A 52 2.25 -7.90 1.86
C ALA A 52 1.26 -7.15 2.77
N ILE A 53 1.59 -7.05 4.06
CA ILE A 53 0.92 -6.18 5.03
C ILE A 53 1.94 -5.16 5.50
N VAL A 54 1.61 -3.87 5.42
CA VAL A 54 2.47 -2.78 5.90
C VAL A 54 1.80 -2.05 7.08
N THR A 55 2.57 -1.79 8.13
CA THR A 55 2.11 -1.09 9.34
C THR A 55 3.23 -0.25 9.98
N GLY A 56 2.94 0.44 11.05
CA GLY A 56 3.92 1.17 11.86
C GLY A 56 4.02 0.62 13.28
N THR A 57 5.20 0.68 13.88
CA THR A 57 5.39 0.27 15.29
C THR A 57 4.65 1.21 16.24
N GLY A 58 4.03 0.63 17.26
CA GLY A 58 3.33 1.34 18.33
C GLY A 58 1.87 1.63 18.01
N ASN A 59 1.30 2.57 18.76
CA ASN A 59 -0.14 2.86 18.69
C ASN A 59 -0.45 4.32 18.26
N LYS A 60 0.57 5.12 17.92
CA LYS A 60 0.39 6.54 17.64
C LYS A 60 0.33 6.86 16.16
N ALA A 61 1.14 6.18 15.35
CA ALA A 61 1.23 6.50 13.94
C ALA A 61 1.57 5.27 13.10
N PHE A 62 0.91 5.16 11.97
CA PHE A 62 1.35 4.38 10.83
C PHE A 62 2.61 5.03 10.25
N SER A 63 2.49 6.29 9.81
CA SER A 63 3.59 7.16 9.44
C SER A 63 3.14 8.62 9.42
N ALA A 64 3.92 9.51 10.02
CA ALA A 64 3.71 10.97 9.92
C ALA A 64 4.23 11.57 8.59
N GLY A 65 4.67 10.73 7.65
CA GLY A 65 5.17 11.15 6.33
C GLY A 65 6.65 11.52 6.33
N ASN A 66 7.03 12.53 5.56
CA ASN A 66 8.42 12.94 5.44
C ASN A 66 8.98 13.44 6.79
N ASP A 67 10.19 12.99 7.15
CA ASP A 67 10.92 13.50 8.31
C ASP A 67 11.44 14.93 8.02
N LEU A 68 10.59 15.92 8.35
CA LEU A 68 10.88 17.34 8.12
C LEU A 68 12.09 17.83 8.93
N ARG A 69 12.38 17.20 10.05
CA ARG A 69 13.55 17.55 10.87
C ARG A 69 14.82 17.10 10.16
N TYR A 70 14.86 15.86 9.68
CA TYR A 70 15.96 15.38 8.84
C TYR A 70 16.13 16.24 7.59
N THR A 71 15.03 16.61 6.94
CA THR A 71 15.04 17.48 5.76
C THR A 71 15.66 18.85 6.07
N ALA A 72 15.26 19.48 7.18
CA ALA A 72 15.79 20.80 7.58
C ALA A 72 17.29 20.75 7.92
N GLU A 73 17.72 19.74 8.67
CA GLU A 73 19.12 19.54 9.08
C GLU A 73 20.05 19.26 7.88
N ASN A 74 19.53 18.69 6.80
CA ASN A 74 20.33 18.31 5.61
C ASN A 74 20.00 19.14 4.35
N TRP A 75 19.31 20.27 4.48
CA TRP A 75 18.80 21.06 3.37
C TRP A 75 19.84 21.44 2.30
N GLY A 76 21.08 21.70 2.69
CA GLY A 76 22.20 22.04 1.80
C GLY A 76 22.84 20.85 1.07
N GLU A 77 22.50 19.62 1.47
CA GLU A 77 23.16 18.42 0.98
C GLU A 77 22.26 17.63 0.02
N ARG A 78 22.08 18.20 -1.20
CA ARG A 78 21.20 17.58 -2.22
C ARG A 78 21.53 16.12 -2.52
N GLU A 79 22.78 15.71 -2.41
CA GLU A 79 23.23 14.34 -2.64
C GLU A 79 22.61 13.34 -1.65
N LYS A 80 22.33 13.76 -0.41
CA LYS A 80 21.66 12.93 0.60
C LYS A 80 20.20 12.64 0.28
N PHE A 81 19.58 13.41 -0.62
CA PHE A 81 18.20 13.22 -1.09
C PHE A 81 18.15 12.46 -2.42
N THR A 82 19.29 12.15 -3.04
CA THR A 82 19.35 11.46 -4.34
C THR A 82 19.24 9.94 -4.23
N ILE A 83 18.78 9.41 -3.08
CA ILE A 83 18.39 8.02 -3.00
C ILE A 83 17.21 7.82 -3.95
N ARG A 84 17.43 7.09 -5.06
CA ARG A 84 16.45 6.86 -6.13
C ARG A 84 15.33 5.88 -5.72
N ALA A 85 15.05 5.75 -4.44
CA ALA A 85 13.95 4.96 -3.95
C ALA A 85 12.65 5.80 -3.95
N PRO A 86 11.50 5.25 -4.39
CA PRO A 86 10.21 5.89 -4.22
C PRO A 86 9.95 6.18 -2.74
N PHE A 87 9.21 7.25 -2.44
CA PHE A 87 8.79 7.50 -1.07
C PHE A 87 8.01 6.28 -0.53
N GLY A 88 8.30 5.85 0.70
CA GLY A 88 7.68 4.64 1.26
C GLY A 88 7.92 3.35 0.46
N GLY A 89 8.86 3.36 -0.49
CA GLY A 89 9.22 2.21 -1.32
C GLY A 89 8.29 1.93 -2.51
N ILE A 90 7.03 2.36 -2.48
CA ILE A 90 6.01 1.93 -3.45
C ILE A 90 5.16 3.06 -4.04
N THR A 91 5.32 4.31 -3.61
CA THR A 91 4.40 5.38 -4.00
C THR A 91 4.53 5.80 -5.46
N SER A 92 5.65 5.51 -6.12
CA SER A 92 5.86 5.82 -7.54
C SER A 92 6.90 4.89 -8.16
N GLY A 93 6.74 4.54 -9.44
CA GLY A 93 7.71 3.72 -10.18
C GLY A 93 7.92 2.31 -9.64
N TYR A 94 6.99 1.81 -8.83
CA TYR A 94 6.99 0.45 -8.31
C TYR A 94 5.88 -0.36 -9.00
N GLU A 95 6.27 -1.19 -9.93
CA GLU A 95 5.37 -2.07 -10.67
C GLU A 95 5.32 -3.44 -9.99
N CYS A 96 4.31 -3.67 -9.18
CA CYS A 96 4.04 -4.95 -8.54
C CYS A 96 2.52 -5.16 -8.41
N TYR A 97 2.06 -6.28 -8.93
CA TYR A 97 0.63 -6.60 -8.93
C TYR A 97 0.24 -7.61 -7.85
N LYS A 98 1.19 -8.02 -7.00
CA LYS A 98 0.86 -8.70 -5.75
C LYS A 98 0.09 -7.75 -4.83
N PRO A 99 -0.97 -8.17 -4.13
CA PRO A 99 -1.71 -7.33 -3.21
C PRO A 99 -0.88 -6.81 -2.04
N ILE A 100 -1.14 -5.56 -1.65
CA ILE A 100 -0.53 -4.93 -0.48
C ILE A 100 -1.66 -4.35 0.40
N ILE A 101 -1.64 -4.66 1.68
CA ILE A 101 -2.61 -4.21 2.68
C ILE A 101 -1.92 -3.20 3.60
N ALA A 102 -2.51 -2.03 3.78
CA ALA A 102 -2.09 -1.07 4.80
C ALA A 102 -2.91 -1.29 6.09
N ALA A 103 -2.24 -1.65 7.17
CA ALA A 103 -2.80 -1.70 8.52
C ALA A 103 -2.43 -0.40 9.26
N VAL A 104 -3.35 0.57 9.22
CA VAL A 104 -3.12 1.95 9.69
C VAL A 104 -3.40 2.04 11.19
N ASN A 105 -2.35 1.91 11.99
CA ASN A 105 -2.39 1.82 13.46
C ASN A 105 -2.46 3.18 14.20
N GLY A 106 -2.66 4.29 13.49
CA GLY A 106 -2.73 5.63 14.04
C GLY A 106 -2.62 6.70 12.95
N TYR A 107 -1.88 7.78 13.20
CA TYR A 107 -1.71 8.84 12.19
C TYR A 107 -1.10 8.32 10.89
N ALA A 108 -1.78 8.57 9.76
CA ALA A 108 -1.21 8.46 8.42
C ALA A 108 -1.29 9.84 7.77
N LEU A 109 -0.20 10.61 7.86
CA LEU A 109 -0.18 12.02 7.46
C LEU A 109 0.84 12.27 6.35
N GLY A 110 0.48 13.12 5.40
CA GLY A 110 1.35 13.45 4.29
C GLY A 110 1.80 12.20 3.54
N GLY A 111 3.10 12.01 3.39
CA GLY A 111 3.67 10.82 2.81
C GLY A 111 3.22 9.49 3.45
N GLY A 112 2.78 9.50 4.71
CA GLY A 112 2.18 8.33 5.37
C GLY A 112 0.82 7.96 4.76
N LEU A 113 -0.03 8.95 4.47
CA LEU A 113 -1.27 8.70 3.73
C LEU A 113 -0.99 8.34 2.27
N GLU A 114 0.04 8.93 1.66
CA GLU A 114 0.45 8.59 0.30
C GLU A 114 0.90 7.13 0.18
N LEU A 115 1.62 6.62 1.19
CA LEU A 115 2.00 5.21 1.30
C LEU A 115 0.76 4.32 1.49
N ALA A 116 -0.15 4.66 2.40
CA ALA A 116 -1.38 3.90 2.60
C ALA A 116 -2.24 3.84 1.32
N MET A 117 -2.38 4.98 0.60
CA MET A 117 -3.10 5.02 -0.69
C MET A 117 -2.37 4.32 -1.85
N ALA A 118 -1.10 3.97 -1.70
CA ALA A 118 -0.39 3.14 -2.67
C ALA A 118 -0.63 1.64 -2.46
N CYS A 119 -1.20 1.26 -1.32
CA CYS A 119 -1.68 -0.09 -1.03
C CYS A 119 -3.07 -0.33 -1.64
N ASP A 120 -3.47 -1.59 -1.76
CA ASP A 120 -4.73 -1.99 -2.40
C ASP A 120 -5.91 -2.00 -1.43
N ILE A 121 -5.65 -2.37 -0.18
CA ILE A 121 -6.61 -2.47 0.92
C ILE A 121 -6.10 -1.60 2.07
N ILE A 122 -7.01 -0.84 2.69
CA ILE A 122 -6.69 -0.02 3.86
C ILE A 122 -7.60 -0.43 5.02
N VAL A 123 -7.03 -1.01 6.06
CA VAL A 123 -7.68 -1.28 7.35
C VAL A 123 -7.16 -0.25 8.35
N MET A 124 -8.05 0.38 9.10
CA MET A 124 -7.68 1.46 10.02
C MET A 124 -8.08 1.15 11.46
N ALA A 125 -7.22 1.51 12.40
CA ALA A 125 -7.62 1.60 13.80
C ALA A 125 -8.65 2.73 13.97
N ASP A 126 -9.64 2.56 14.85
CA ASP A 126 -10.76 3.47 15.07
C ASP A 126 -10.34 4.90 15.49
N HIS A 127 -9.22 5.02 16.22
CA HIS A 127 -8.64 6.29 16.64
C HIS A 127 -7.70 6.94 15.59
N ALA A 128 -7.47 6.27 14.45
CA ALA A 128 -6.55 6.78 13.44
C ALA A 128 -7.10 8.04 12.75
N GLU A 129 -6.19 8.93 12.38
CA GLU A 129 -6.48 10.12 11.58
C GLU A 129 -5.59 10.16 10.36
N ILE A 130 -6.16 10.59 9.24
CA ILE A 130 -5.43 10.72 7.97
C ILE A 130 -5.55 12.13 7.40
N GLY A 131 -4.59 12.53 6.60
CA GLY A 131 -4.63 13.85 5.93
C GLY A 131 -3.37 14.16 5.14
N LEU A 132 -3.46 15.22 4.33
CA LEU A 132 -2.34 15.74 3.53
C LEU A 132 -1.99 17.16 4.01
N PRO A 133 -1.19 17.30 5.11
CA PRO A 133 -0.91 18.60 5.72
C PRO A 133 0.20 19.39 5.02
N GLU A 134 0.74 18.94 3.91
CA GLU A 134 1.87 19.52 3.19
C GLU A 134 1.74 21.04 2.94
N PRO A 135 0.54 21.60 2.57
CA PRO A 135 0.43 23.04 2.33
C PRO A 135 0.76 23.91 3.56
N ARG A 136 0.59 23.37 4.79
CA ARG A 136 0.91 24.10 6.03
C ARG A 136 2.42 24.26 6.27
N VAL A 137 3.23 23.48 5.55
CA VAL A 137 4.69 23.51 5.67
C VAL A 137 5.35 23.87 4.33
N GLY A 138 4.59 24.45 3.37
CA GLY A 138 5.11 24.91 2.10
C GLY A 138 5.48 23.81 1.12
N LEU A 139 4.92 22.61 1.30
CA LEU A 139 5.15 21.45 0.45
C LEU A 139 3.87 21.05 -0.29
N ILE A 140 4.01 20.04 -1.16
CA ILE A 140 2.89 19.36 -1.83
C ILE A 140 2.96 17.86 -1.54
N ALA A 141 1.82 17.18 -1.52
CA ALA A 141 1.73 15.73 -1.41
C ALA A 141 2.17 15.07 -2.73
N GLY A 142 3.48 15.21 -3.03
CA GLY A 142 4.08 14.87 -4.33
C GLY A 142 4.39 13.38 -4.50
N ALA A 143 4.31 12.57 -3.44
CA ALA A 143 4.48 11.13 -3.53
C ALA A 143 3.20 10.40 -4.02
N GLY A 144 2.30 11.15 -4.64
CA GLY A 144 1.09 10.63 -5.29
C GLY A 144 -0.22 11.06 -4.63
N GLY A 145 -0.18 11.75 -3.48
CA GLY A 145 -1.37 12.20 -2.75
C GLY A 145 -2.29 13.06 -3.58
N VAL A 146 -1.73 14.07 -4.27
CA VAL A 146 -2.49 14.97 -5.15
C VAL A 146 -3.14 14.25 -6.33
N HIS A 147 -2.65 13.06 -6.69
CA HIS A 147 -3.16 12.27 -7.79
C HIS A 147 -4.10 11.15 -7.34
N ARG A 148 -3.76 10.43 -6.24
CA ARG A 148 -4.55 9.30 -5.74
C ARG A 148 -5.80 9.74 -5.00
N LEU A 149 -5.68 10.72 -4.08
CA LEU A 149 -6.82 11.11 -3.26
C LEU A 149 -8.07 11.47 -4.09
N PRO A 150 -7.98 12.34 -5.15
CA PRO A 150 -9.15 12.67 -5.97
C PRO A 150 -9.63 11.55 -6.91
N ARG A 151 -8.91 10.42 -6.97
CA ARG A 151 -9.34 9.21 -7.67
C ARG A 151 -10.03 8.20 -6.75
N HIS A 152 -9.75 8.28 -5.45
CA HIS A 152 -10.32 7.37 -4.45
C HIS A 152 -11.60 7.91 -3.81
N ILE A 153 -11.71 9.24 -3.63
CA ILE A 153 -12.87 9.87 -2.98
C ILE A 153 -13.45 10.99 -3.85
N PRO A 154 -14.69 11.44 -3.57
CA PRO A 154 -15.30 12.52 -4.32
C PRO A 154 -14.42 13.78 -4.38
N LEU A 155 -14.22 14.34 -5.59
CA LEU A 155 -13.28 15.43 -5.86
C LEU A 155 -13.41 16.61 -4.88
N LYS A 156 -14.63 17.02 -4.52
CA LYS A 156 -14.84 18.16 -3.60
C LYS A 156 -14.35 17.85 -2.19
N ARG A 157 -14.46 16.59 -1.75
CA ARG A 157 -13.94 16.14 -0.45
C ARG A 157 -12.41 16.12 -0.49
N ALA A 158 -11.82 15.57 -1.56
CA ALA A 158 -10.38 15.56 -1.77
C ALA A 158 -9.80 16.99 -1.79
N MET A 159 -10.42 17.92 -2.53
CA MET A 159 -10.00 19.32 -2.57
C MET A 159 -10.11 19.99 -1.20
N GLY A 160 -11.19 19.72 -0.44
CA GLY A 160 -11.31 20.21 0.93
C GLY A 160 -10.13 19.77 1.82
N MET A 161 -9.79 18.50 1.79
CA MET A 161 -8.66 17.97 2.57
C MET A 161 -7.31 18.57 2.12
N MET A 162 -7.03 18.55 0.81
CA MET A 162 -5.75 19.01 0.27
C MET A 162 -5.52 20.52 0.47
N LEU A 163 -6.53 21.37 0.18
CA LEU A 163 -6.35 22.81 0.22
C LEU A 163 -6.36 23.40 1.63
N THR A 164 -7.06 22.77 2.56
CA THR A 164 -7.12 23.22 3.96
C THR A 164 -6.15 22.48 4.88
N ALA A 165 -5.52 21.41 4.38
CA ALA A 165 -4.74 20.47 5.19
C ALA A 165 -5.55 19.85 6.36
N LYS A 166 -6.88 19.73 6.19
CA LYS A 166 -7.76 19.12 7.19
C LYS A 166 -7.48 17.63 7.28
N ARG A 167 -7.41 17.13 8.51
CA ARG A 167 -7.41 15.69 8.80
C ARG A 167 -8.85 15.20 8.88
N ILE A 168 -9.05 13.93 8.62
CA ILE A 168 -10.29 13.21 8.82
C ILE A 168 -10.06 11.98 9.69
N SER A 169 -11.10 11.54 10.39
CA SER A 169 -11.08 10.33 11.21
C SER A 169 -11.10 9.06 10.36
N ALA A 170 -10.80 7.92 10.97
CA ALA A 170 -10.94 6.60 10.35
C ALA A 170 -12.39 6.37 9.87
N GLN A 171 -13.39 6.77 10.68
CA GLN A 171 -14.80 6.63 10.32
C GLN A 171 -15.17 7.48 9.09
N GLU A 172 -14.71 8.74 9.02
CA GLU A 172 -14.92 9.58 7.83
C GLU A 172 -14.21 8.98 6.59
N ALA A 173 -13.03 8.38 6.76
CA ALA A 173 -12.32 7.71 5.66
C ALA A 173 -13.10 6.50 5.13
N TYR A 174 -13.70 5.70 6.02
CA TYR A 174 -14.58 4.59 5.66
C TYR A 174 -15.84 5.06 4.93
N GLU A 175 -16.52 6.08 5.43
CA GLU A 175 -17.71 6.67 4.80
C GLU A 175 -17.43 7.27 3.41
N LEU A 176 -16.20 7.73 3.17
CA LEU A 176 -15.74 8.22 1.87
C LEU A 176 -15.32 7.09 0.91
N GLY A 177 -15.24 5.84 1.39
CA GLY A 177 -14.75 4.70 0.61
C GLY A 177 -13.23 4.65 0.45
N LEU A 178 -12.47 5.38 1.29
CA LEU A 178 -11.01 5.34 1.28
C LEU A 178 -10.46 4.20 2.14
N ALA A 179 -11.09 3.92 3.28
CA ALA A 179 -10.78 2.74 4.09
C ALA A 179 -11.77 1.61 3.80
N ASN A 180 -11.25 0.38 3.77
CA ASN A 180 -12.06 -0.83 3.57
C ASN A 180 -12.75 -1.26 4.87
N GLU A 181 -12.08 -1.05 6.02
CA GLU A 181 -12.62 -1.45 7.31
C GLU A 181 -12.00 -0.60 8.44
N VAL A 182 -12.77 -0.38 9.50
CA VAL A 182 -12.35 0.33 10.72
C VAL A 182 -12.65 -0.54 11.92
N VAL A 183 -11.62 -0.78 12.75
CA VAL A 183 -11.68 -1.70 13.89
C VAL A 183 -10.96 -1.11 15.10
N PRO A 184 -11.21 -1.58 16.33
CA PRO A 184 -10.36 -1.29 17.47
C PRO A 184 -8.88 -1.65 17.19
N LEU A 185 -7.94 -0.88 17.76
CA LEU A 185 -6.50 -1.08 17.50
C LEU A 185 -6.01 -2.51 17.76
N ASP A 186 -6.50 -3.14 18.80
CA ASP A 186 -6.13 -4.51 19.19
C ASP A 186 -6.61 -5.58 18.19
N GLN A 187 -7.57 -5.25 17.31
CA GLN A 187 -8.05 -6.11 16.24
C GLN A 187 -7.43 -5.78 14.87
N LEU A 188 -6.63 -4.71 14.76
CA LEU A 188 -6.14 -4.19 13.49
C LEU A 188 -5.36 -5.23 12.69
N MET A 189 -4.37 -5.87 13.31
CA MET A 189 -3.52 -6.84 12.61
C MET A 189 -4.29 -8.13 12.29
N GLU A 190 -5.13 -8.61 13.20
CA GLU A 190 -6.01 -9.77 12.95
C GLU A 190 -6.93 -9.50 11.75
N THR A 191 -7.49 -8.29 11.66
CA THR A 191 -8.32 -7.89 10.52
C THR A 191 -7.53 -7.82 9.21
N ALA A 192 -6.32 -7.26 9.23
CA ALA A 192 -5.45 -7.24 8.04
C ALA A 192 -5.05 -8.66 7.60
N GLU A 193 -4.77 -9.56 8.54
CA GLU A 193 -4.47 -10.97 8.29
C GLU A 193 -5.70 -11.72 7.75
N ARG A 194 -6.91 -11.41 8.22
CA ARG A 194 -8.16 -11.95 7.67
C ARG A 194 -8.33 -11.54 6.20
N TRP A 195 -8.13 -10.26 5.86
CA TRP A 195 -8.13 -9.80 4.47
C TRP A 195 -7.09 -10.54 3.62
N ALA A 196 -5.89 -10.75 4.16
CA ALA A 196 -4.85 -11.51 3.46
C ALA A 196 -5.29 -12.97 3.25
N ALA A 197 -5.87 -13.62 4.27
CA ALA A 197 -6.37 -15.00 4.17
C ALA A 197 -7.47 -15.13 3.10
N GLU A 198 -8.44 -14.21 3.06
CA GLU A 198 -9.50 -14.17 2.05
C GLU A 198 -8.91 -14.03 0.62
N ILE A 199 -7.88 -13.20 0.44
CA ILE A 199 -7.20 -13.07 -0.87
C ILE A 199 -6.44 -14.34 -1.23
N LEU A 200 -5.84 -15.03 -0.24
CA LEU A 200 -5.09 -16.28 -0.47
C LEU A 200 -5.99 -17.45 -0.87
N GLU A 201 -7.32 -17.39 -0.64
CA GLU A 201 -8.27 -18.36 -1.16
C GLU A 201 -8.44 -18.27 -2.70
N ALA A 202 -8.07 -17.13 -3.29
CA ALA A 202 -8.17 -16.91 -4.74
C ALA A 202 -6.87 -17.27 -5.47
N ALA A 203 -6.98 -17.64 -6.76
CA ALA A 203 -5.85 -17.92 -7.63
C ALA A 203 -4.92 -16.70 -7.74
N PRO A 204 -3.64 -16.80 -7.34
CA PRO A 204 -2.75 -15.63 -7.22
C PRO A 204 -2.52 -14.91 -8.55
N LEU A 205 -2.40 -15.61 -9.67
CA LEU A 205 -2.23 -14.98 -10.98
C LEU A 205 -3.52 -14.29 -11.46
N SER A 206 -4.70 -14.81 -11.10
CA SER A 206 -5.98 -14.11 -11.36
C SER A 206 -6.08 -12.82 -10.55
N VAL A 207 -5.63 -12.83 -9.29
CA VAL A 207 -5.60 -11.63 -8.43
C VAL A 207 -4.67 -10.58 -9.01
N ARG A 208 -3.44 -10.97 -9.41
CA ARG A 208 -2.45 -10.06 -10.02
C ARG A 208 -2.98 -9.47 -11.33
N ALA A 209 -3.54 -10.30 -12.22
CA ALA A 209 -4.11 -9.84 -13.48
C ALA A 209 -5.28 -8.85 -13.23
N SER A 210 -6.19 -9.17 -12.32
CA SER A 210 -7.30 -8.30 -11.96
C SER A 210 -6.83 -6.95 -11.43
N LYS A 211 -5.81 -6.94 -10.55
CA LYS A 211 -5.21 -5.71 -10.04
C LYS A 211 -4.59 -4.89 -11.16
N GLN A 212 -3.77 -5.48 -12.02
CA GLN A 212 -3.16 -4.78 -13.17
C GLN A 212 -4.21 -4.17 -14.07
N MET A 213 -5.16 -4.98 -14.52
CA MET A 213 -6.22 -4.54 -15.45
C MET A 213 -7.06 -3.40 -14.85
N ALA A 214 -7.38 -3.47 -13.55
CA ALA A 214 -8.11 -2.41 -12.87
C ALA A 214 -7.31 -1.10 -12.82
N TYR A 215 -6.08 -1.13 -12.29
CA TYR A 215 -5.28 0.09 -12.14
C TYR A 215 -4.88 0.73 -13.47
N GLU A 216 -4.38 -0.06 -14.41
CA GLU A 216 -3.96 0.48 -15.71
C GLU A 216 -5.17 0.86 -16.56
N GLY A 217 -6.27 0.09 -16.48
CA GLY A 217 -7.50 0.33 -17.24
C GLY A 217 -8.19 1.65 -16.88
N LEU A 218 -8.10 2.10 -15.59
CA LEU A 218 -8.69 3.38 -15.15
C LEU A 218 -8.14 4.62 -15.90
N GLY A 219 -6.96 4.52 -16.50
CA GLY A 219 -6.37 5.60 -17.28
C GLY A 219 -6.86 5.69 -18.73
N TRP A 220 -7.68 4.74 -19.21
CA TRP A 220 -8.08 4.61 -20.60
C TRP A 220 -9.60 4.69 -20.78
N PRO A 221 -10.09 5.14 -21.96
CA PRO A 221 -11.48 4.87 -22.34
C PRO A 221 -11.76 3.36 -22.26
N LEU A 222 -12.96 2.98 -21.82
CA LEU A 222 -13.30 1.58 -21.52
C LEU A 222 -12.99 0.63 -22.69
N GLN A 223 -13.32 1.01 -23.93
CA GLN A 223 -13.03 0.19 -25.10
C GLN A 223 -11.52 -0.04 -25.28
N ASN A 224 -10.71 1.00 -25.10
CA ASN A 224 -9.26 0.89 -25.20
C ASN A 224 -8.67 0.00 -24.07
N ALA A 225 -9.28 0.03 -22.88
CA ALA A 225 -8.90 -0.86 -21.79
C ALA A 225 -9.16 -2.34 -22.12
N PHE A 226 -10.27 -2.66 -22.80
CA PHE A 226 -10.55 -4.03 -23.29
C PHE A 226 -9.59 -4.50 -24.37
N ASP A 227 -9.18 -3.60 -25.28
CA ASP A 227 -8.29 -3.94 -26.40
C ASP A 227 -6.81 -4.00 -25.98
N ARG A 228 -6.47 -3.56 -24.77
CA ARG A 228 -5.11 -3.53 -24.26
C ARG A 228 -4.64 -4.92 -23.84
N LYS A 229 -3.36 -5.21 -24.06
CA LYS A 229 -2.69 -6.41 -23.52
C LYS A 229 -2.05 -6.07 -22.19
N TYR A 230 -2.30 -6.91 -21.20
CA TYR A 230 -1.72 -6.80 -19.85
C TYR A 230 -0.78 -7.99 -19.60
N SER A 231 0.38 -7.73 -19.00
CA SER A 231 1.39 -8.78 -18.76
C SER A 231 0.89 -9.88 -17.82
N GLU A 232 0.22 -9.47 -16.71
CA GLU A 232 -0.31 -10.43 -15.74
C GLU A 232 -1.50 -11.24 -16.29
N GLU A 233 -2.30 -10.65 -17.20
CA GLU A 233 -3.31 -11.41 -17.93
C GLU A 233 -2.66 -12.48 -18.80
N GLY A 234 -1.56 -12.15 -19.50
CA GLY A 234 -0.78 -13.10 -20.27
C GLY A 234 -0.27 -14.27 -19.42
N ASN A 235 0.29 -13.98 -18.24
CA ASN A 235 0.76 -14.98 -17.28
C ASN A 235 -0.40 -15.87 -16.79
N PHE A 236 -1.53 -15.26 -16.41
CA PHE A 236 -2.74 -15.97 -16.01
C PHE A 236 -3.25 -16.93 -17.11
N LEU A 237 -3.28 -16.48 -18.37
CA LEU A 237 -3.85 -17.27 -19.49
C LEU A 237 -3.13 -18.58 -19.75
N ILE A 238 -1.84 -18.69 -19.40
CA ILE A 238 -1.02 -19.89 -19.59
C ILE A 238 -0.78 -20.69 -18.31
N SER A 239 -1.31 -20.23 -17.16
CA SER A 239 -1.05 -20.81 -15.85
C SER A 239 -1.78 -22.15 -15.60
N ASP A 240 -1.18 -22.98 -14.74
CA ASP A 240 -1.83 -24.19 -14.24
C ASP A 240 -3.04 -23.87 -13.35
N ASP A 241 -2.99 -22.76 -12.61
CA ASP A 241 -4.10 -22.30 -11.76
C ASP A 241 -5.39 -22.03 -12.55
N ARG A 242 -5.28 -21.58 -13.81
CA ARG A 242 -6.43 -21.40 -14.70
C ARG A 242 -7.17 -22.71 -14.98
N ARG A 243 -6.47 -23.83 -14.96
CA ARG A 243 -7.05 -25.17 -15.15
C ARG A 243 -7.56 -25.73 -13.82
N GLU A 244 -6.79 -25.53 -12.75
CA GLU A 244 -7.10 -26.04 -11.42
C GLU A 244 -8.44 -25.51 -10.89
N GLY A 245 -8.73 -24.23 -11.04
CA GLY A 245 -9.95 -23.60 -10.54
C GLY A 245 -11.24 -24.32 -11.01
N PRO A 246 -11.51 -24.40 -12.32
CA PRO A 246 -12.66 -25.12 -12.86
C PRO A 246 -12.69 -26.61 -12.50
N LEU A 247 -11.52 -27.27 -12.43
CA LEU A 247 -11.40 -28.68 -12.06
C LEU A 247 -11.81 -28.90 -10.60
N ALA A 248 -11.20 -28.15 -9.66
CA ALA A 248 -11.52 -28.21 -8.24
C ALA A 248 -13.01 -27.92 -7.96
N PHE A 249 -13.56 -26.91 -8.65
CA PHE A 249 -14.98 -26.58 -8.57
C PHE A 249 -15.88 -27.76 -9.01
N SER A 250 -15.55 -28.40 -10.15
CA SER A 250 -16.32 -29.54 -10.66
C SER A 250 -16.24 -30.77 -9.74
N GLU A 251 -15.10 -30.97 -9.11
CA GLU A 251 -14.83 -32.07 -8.17
C GLU A 251 -15.29 -31.75 -6.73
N LYS A 252 -15.79 -30.53 -6.46
CA LYS A 252 -16.25 -30.07 -5.15
C LYS A 252 -15.17 -30.18 -4.07
N ARG A 253 -13.92 -29.88 -4.41
CA ARG A 253 -12.78 -29.84 -3.49
C ARG A 253 -12.16 -28.43 -3.45
N PRO A 254 -11.43 -28.11 -2.40
CA PRO A 254 -10.60 -26.90 -2.40
C PRO A 254 -9.58 -26.92 -3.54
N PRO A 255 -9.32 -25.78 -4.20
CA PRO A 255 -8.26 -25.66 -5.19
C PRO A 255 -6.88 -25.70 -4.53
N ASN A 256 -5.89 -26.11 -5.30
CA ASN A 256 -4.48 -26.06 -4.88
C ASN A 256 -3.73 -25.10 -5.79
N TRP A 257 -3.63 -23.85 -5.36
CA TRP A 257 -2.97 -22.80 -6.12
C TRP A 257 -1.45 -22.89 -6.07
N THR A 258 -0.80 -22.73 -7.20
CA THR A 258 0.66 -22.86 -7.35
C THR A 258 1.34 -21.58 -7.81
N ALA A 259 0.58 -20.63 -8.35
CA ALA A 259 1.10 -19.39 -8.98
C ALA A 259 2.00 -19.67 -10.22
N SER A 260 1.78 -20.77 -10.93
CA SER A 260 2.59 -21.20 -12.05
C SER A 260 1.75 -21.47 -13.31
#